data_ce4854c8b3b27a6051cb62fce3ce2bb2
#
_entry.id   ce4854c8b3b27a6051cb62fce3ce2bb2
#
_cell.length_a   1.000
_cell.length_b   1.000
_cell.length_c   1.000
_cell.angle_alpha   90.00
_cell.angle_beta   90.00
_cell.angle_gamma   90.00
#
_symmetry.space_group_name_H-M   'P 1'
#
loop_
_entity.id
_entity.type
_entity.pdbx_description
1 polymer ?
#
loop_
_entity_poly.entity_id
_entity_poly.type
_entity_poly.pdbx_seq_one_letter_code
_entity_poly.pdbx_strand_id
1 'polypeptide(L)'
;MTDVSRDEQDLARFGYKQELKRSLGGFSSFAVAFSYISPSTGIFALFFLGLTTVGGVFIWSWPIVAIGQLLVALGWAELSSHYPVAGSVFQWTKYLAGKTYSWFTGWIYLFAGILTVASVCATLPFALIPAFNNMGWNLANNHSNQRLIAVVTLIAITVMNIFGVRLVAIVNNTGVVFEILGMVVFAFVIALFHHHQSAGVIFHTSGTSLTTGTFLVAMFMSLYVIYGFDTASTLAEETKDPRRAAPKAVIASVIGAFVIGGIFLYAMLLGIPDMKKAIAEGWGPAQIIDANFGNAFSTVFLLVVAAAIFVCCLAIMTSTIRLCFGMARDDTLPGSKYLRQVNPNLHTPVWSCIAIGVLAAIPYIQFAGVAVIAIAATGMIYLSYLIGNLALFRARLRGWPRTRAPFSLGKWGLPVNILAIAWGGSMLINMLWPRAATNPRPKELPGTLNFHWHWLNSQPVLWSVLAVILIVGGLYYGLVQRTKPAHLQAPEGEIPDAPAVPAA
;
A
#
# COMPACT_ATOMS: atom_id res chain seq x y z
N MET A 1 4.86 -36.30 7.13
CA MET A 1 5.33 -35.25 6.23
C MET A 1 5.51 -33.99 7.06
N THR A 2 6.64 -33.33 6.97
CA THR A 2 6.87 -32.04 7.63
C THR A 2 6.05 -30.98 6.90
N ASP A 3 5.59 -29.93 7.60
CA ASP A 3 4.80 -28.84 6.98
C ASP A 3 5.53 -28.20 5.79
N VAL A 4 6.86 -28.11 5.84
CA VAL A 4 7.70 -27.58 4.75
C VAL A 4 7.55 -28.41 3.46
N SER A 5 7.53 -29.76 3.56
CA SER A 5 7.36 -30.62 2.38
C SER A 5 5.98 -30.49 1.73
N ARG A 6 4.94 -30.18 2.52
CA ARG A 6 3.59 -29.95 2.04
C ARG A 6 3.48 -28.62 1.28
N ASP A 7 4.04 -27.56 1.84
CA ASP A 7 4.04 -26.24 1.22
C ASP A 7 4.81 -26.24 -0.12
N GLU A 8 5.91 -26.99 -0.21
CA GLU A 8 6.68 -27.14 -1.45
C GLU A 8 5.90 -27.93 -2.51
N GLN A 9 5.16 -28.97 -2.10
CA GLN A 9 4.28 -29.73 -3.00
C GLN A 9 3.12 -28.86 -3.49
N ASP A 10 2.52 -28.04 -2.62
CA ASP A 10 1.46 -27.12 -3.03
C ASP A 10 1.98 -26.10 -4.06
N LEU A 11 3.20 -25.56 -3.89
CA LEU A 11 3.82 -24.66 -4.85
C LEU A 11 4.13 -25.36 -6.19
N ALA A 12 4.62 -26.60 -6.13
CA ALA A 12 4.94 -27.39 -7.32
C ALA A 12 3.72 -27.69 -8.20
N ARG A 13 2.51 -27.79 -7.61
CA ARG A 13 1.25 -27.94 -8.36
C ARG A 13 0.96 -26.74 -9.27
N PHE A 14 1.48 -25.56 -8.93
CA PHE A 14 1.41 -24.35 -9.76
C PHE A 14 2.59 -24.22 -10.73
N GLY A 15 3.45 -25.25 -10.83
CA GLY A 15 4.59 -25.29 -11.74
C GLY A 15 5.80 -24.50 -11.27
N TYR A 16 5.87 -24.14 -9.99
CA TYR A 16 6.97 -23.36 -9.42
C TYR A 16 7.82 -24.22 -8.48
N LYS A 17 9.13 -23.91 -8.46
CA LYS A 17 10.06 -24.45 -7.48
C LYS A 17 10.23 -23.49 -6.33
N GLN A 18 10.50 -24.01 -5.12
CA GLN A 18 10.82 -23.20 -3.96
C GLN A 18 12.22 -22.62 -4.10
N GLU A 19 12.34 -21.34 -4.43
CA GLU A 19 13.60 -20.60 -4.58
C GLU A 19 13.86 -19.64 -3.41
N LEU A 20 12.78 -19.10 -2.83
CA LEU A 20 12.83 -18.18 -1.71
C LEU A 20 12.86 -18.95 -0.38
N LYS A 21 13.55 -18.39 0.63
CA LYS A 21 13.66 -19.05 1.94
C LYS A 21 12.37 -18.88 2.74
N ARG A 22 11.72 -20.00 3.06
CA ARG A 22 10.49 -20.04 3.87
C ARG A 22 10.80 -19.84 5.34
N SER A 23 10.70 -18.59 5.82
CA SER A 23 11.11 -18.19 7.19
C SER A 23 10.03 -17.43 7.97
N LEU A 24 8.95 -16.96 7.31
CA LEU A 24 7.91 -16.16 7.93
C LEU A 24 6.88 -17.07 8.63
N GLY A 25 6.60 -16.78 9.90
CA GLY A 25 5.47 -17.36 10.63
C GLY A 25 4.19 -16.51 10.48
N GLY A 26 3.09 -16.95 11.08
CA GLY A 26 1.81 -16.23 11.01
C GLY A 26 1.88 -14.80 11.53
N PHE A 27 2.59 -14.55 12.66
CA PHE A 27 2.80 -13.20 13.16
C PHE A 27 3.62 -12.34 12.20
N SER A 28 4.71 -12.88 11.62
CA SER A 28 5.52 -12.13 10.65
C SER A 28 4.73 -11.79 9.38
N SER A 29 3.85 -12.68 8.92
CA SER A 29 2.95 -12.41 7.80
C SER A 29 1.97 -11.27 8.12
N PHE A 30 1.38 -11.28 9.31
CA PHE A 30 0.57 -10.15 9.81
C PHE A 30 1.40 -8.86 9.93
N ALA A 31 2.58 -8.95 10.54
CA ALA A 31 3.44 -7.78 10.78
C ALA A 31 3.84 -7.08 9.48
N VAL A 32 4.21 -7.83 8.43
CA VAL A 32 4.56 -7.23 7.13
C VAL A 32 3.35 -6.58 6.48
N ALA A 33 2.15 -7.20 6.53
CA ALA A 33 0.94 -6.61 6.00
C ALA A 33 0.49 -5.37 6.78
N PHE A 34 0.58 -5.40 8.11
CA PHE A 34 0.29 -4.24 8.97
C PHE A 34 1.30 -3.11 8.76
N SER A 35 2.61 -3.43 8.65
CA SER A 35 3.66 -2.45 8.34
C SER A 35 3.44 -1.79 6.97
N TYR A 36 2.91 -2.51 5.99
CA TYR A 36 2.59 -1.92 4.70
C TYR A 36 1.49 -0.86 4.84
N ILE A 37 0.40 -1.17 5.57
CA ILE A 37 -0.69 -0.23 5.84
C ILE A 37 -0.18 0.94 6.69
N SER A 38 0.52 0.64 7.80
CA SER A 38 1.10 1.58 8.77
C SER A 38 0.25 2.83 9.00
N PRO A 39 -0.75 2.78 9.88
CA PRO A 39 -1.65 3.92 10.11
C PRO A 39 -0.92 5.20 10.50
N SER A 40 0.15 5.09 11.31
CA SER A 40 0.97 6.24 11.68
C SER A 40 1.57 6.93 10.46
N THR A 41 2.13 6.15 9.54
CA THR A 41 2.77 6.66 8.32
C THR A 41 1.80 7.46 7.46
N GLY A 42 0.65 6.87 7.15
CA GLY A 42 -0.32 7.53 6.28
C GLY A 42 -1.01 8.73 6.93
N ILE A 43 -1.24 8.68 8.24
CA ILE A 43 -1.74 9.84 9.01
C ILE A 43 -0.70 10.97 8.97
N PHE A 44 0.60 10.69 9.19
CA PHE A 44 1.65 11.70 9.06
C PHE A 44 1.75 12.30 7.65
N ALA A 45 1.46 11.50 6.62
CA ALA A 45 1.51 11.97 5.23
C ALA A 45 0.39 12.95 4.86
N LEU A 46 -0.85 12.66 5.25
CA LEU A 46 -2.04 13.33 4.68
C LEU A 46 -3.07 13.81 5.72
N PHE A 47 -2.77 13.81 7.02
CA PHE A 47 -3.68 14.32 8.06
C PHE A 47 -4.14 15.74 7.76
N PHE A 48 -3.18 16.62 7.38
CA PHE A 48 -3.45 18.01 7.04
C PHE A 48 -4.52 18.17 5.96
N LEU A 49 -4.54 17.26 4.98
CA LEU A 49 -5.50 17.31 3.88
C LEU A 49 -6.94 17.10 4.40
N GLY A 50 -7.14 16.11 5.28
CA GLY A 50 -8.44 15.89 5.93
C GLY A 50 -8.86 17.07 6.79
N LEU A 51 -7.96 17.52 7.68
CA LEU A 51 -8.20 18.59 8.64
C LEU A 51 -8.54 19.93 7.96
N THR A 52 -7.74 20.34 6.96
CA THR A 52 -7.94 21.64 6.28
C THR A 52 -9.16 21.64 5.37
N THR A 53 -9.62 20.47 4.93
CA THR A 53 -10.76 20.37 4.00
C THR A 53 -12.11 20.42 4.70
N VAL A 54 -12.31 19.64 5.79
CA VAL A 54 -13.61 19.54 6.48
C VAL A 54 -13.52 19.56 8.02
N GLY A 55 -12.39 20.00 8.59
CA GLY A 55 -12.20 20.01 10.03
C GLY A 55 -12.24 18.60 10.64
N GLY A 56 -12.67 18.47 11.91
CA GLY A 56 -12.71 17.21 12.64
C GLY A 56 -13.61 16.13 12.02
N VAL A 57 -14.59 16.54 11.20
CA VAL A 57 -15.54 15.61 10.51
C VAL A 57 -14.82 14.63 9.60
N PHE A 58 -13.60 14.93 9.11
CA PHE A 58 -12.87 14.03 8.23
C PHE A 58 -12.62 12.62 8.82
N ILE A 59 -12.64 12.50 10.14
CA ILE A 59 -12.44 11.20 10.82
C ILE A 59 -13.45 10.14 10.36
N TRP A 60 -14.64 10.53 9.95
CA TRP A 60 -15.66 9.60 9.47
C TRP A 60 -15.28 8.92 8.16
N SER A 61 -14.33 9.48 7.43
CA SER A 61 -13.73 8.79 6.28
C SER A 61 -13.03 7.49 6.68
N TRP A 62 -12.50 7.39 7.91
CA TRP A 62 -11.74 6.25 8.40
C TRP A 62 -12.58 4.97 8.49
N PRO A 63 -13.70 4.91 9.22
CA PRO A 63 -14.56 3.73 9.25
C PRO A 63 -15.16 3.41 7.88
N ILE A 64 -15.54 4.40 7.07
CA ILE A 64 -16.10 4.19 5.75
C ILE A 64 -15.08 3.47 4.85
N VAL A 65 -13.85 3.95 4.82
CA VAL A 65 -12.77 3.34 4.02
C VAL A 65 -12.40 1.96 4.56
N ALA A 66 -12.32 1.81 5.88
CA ALA A 66 -12.00 0.52 6.50
C ALA A 66 -13.02 -0.57 6.15
N ILE A 67 -14.33 -0.24 6.20
CA ILE A 67 -15.39 -1.17 5.80
C ILE A 67 -15.27 -1.52 4.31
N GLY A 68 -15.09 -0.53 3.45
CA GLY A 68 -14.92 -0.76 2.02
C GLY A 68 -13.70 -1.62 1.69
N GLN A 69 -12.57 -1.37 2.33
CA GLN A 69 -11.36 -2.17 2.15
C GLN A 69 -11.44 -3.56 2.80
N LEU A 70 -12.22 -3.72 3.87
CA LEU A 70 -12.48 -5.03 4.45
C LEU A 70 -13.26 -5.93 3.47
N LEU A 71 -14.20 -5.38 2.69
CA LEU A 71 -14.90 -6.13 1.64
C LEU A 71 -13.91 -6.64 0.58
N VAL A 72 -12.95 -5.81 0.16
CA VAL A 72 -11.88 -6.22 -0.76
C VAL A 72 -10.98 -7.27 -0.11
N ALA A 73 -10.56 -7.05 1.14
CA ALA A 73 -9.69 -7.95 1.89
C ALA A 73 -10.29 -9.34 2.08
N LEU A 74 -11.61 -9.47 2.27
CA LEU A 74 -12.30 -10.75 2.35
C LEU A 74 -12.17 -11.56 1.05
N GLY A 75 -12.32 -10.92 -0.11
CA GLY A 75 -12.09 -11.55 -1.42
C GLY A 75 -10.62 -11.96 -1.60
N TRP A 76 -9.68 -11.11 -1.22
CA TRP A 76 -8.24 -11.39 -1.27
C TRP A 76 -7.82 -12.51 -0.31
N ALA A 77 -8.42 -12.59 0.87
CA ALA A 77 -8.20 -13.67 1.81
C ALA A 77 -8.60 -15.03 1.21
N GLU A 78 -9.73 -15.09 0.50
CA GLU A 78 -10.14 -16.31 -0.21
C GLU A 78 -9.17 -16.66 -1.34
N LEU A 79 -8.77 -15.69 -2.17
CA LEU A 79 -7.80 -15.90 -3.24
C LEU A 79 -6.44 -16.34 -2.72
N SER A 80 -5.96 -15.78 -1.61
CA SER A 80 -4.69 -16.16 -1.00
C SER A 80 -4.68 -17.59 -0.46
N SER A 81 -5.86 -18.10 -0.07
CA SER A 81 -6.02 -19.48 0.38
C SER A 81 -6.03 -20.47 -0.78
N HIS A 82 -6.51 -20.06 -1.97
CA HIS A 82 -6.50 -20.86 -3.19
C HIS A 82 -5.15 -20.82 -3.92
N TYR A 83 -4.54 -19.64 -4.04
CA TYR A 83 -3.34 -19.39 -4.83
C TYR A 83 -2.17 -18.89 -3.96
N PRO A 84 -1.46 -19.78 -3.23
CA PRO A 84 -0.37 -19.41 -2.32
C PRO A 84 0.96 -19.19 -3.08
N VAL A 85 0.94 -18.34 -4.11
CA VAL A 85 2.06 -18.04 -5.00
C VAL A 85 2.45 -16.58 -4.89
N ALA A 86 3.76 -16.27 -4.92
CA ALA A 86 4.26 -14.91 -4.83
C ALA A 86 3.79 -14.03 -5.99
N GLY A 87 3.39 -12.78 -5.70
CA GLY A 87 2.90 -11.82 -6.67
C GLY A 87 1.40 -11.53 -6.61
N SER A 88 0.70 -12.01 -5.55
CA SER A 88 -0.69 -11.67 -5.18
C SER A 88 -1.62 -11.41 -6.38
N VAL A 89 -2.10 -10.17 -6.54
CA VAL A 89 -3.11 -9.77 -7.53
C VAL A 89 -2.73 -10.15 -8.98
N PHE A 90 -1.43 -10.09 -9.35
CA PHE A 90 -0.95 -10.54 -10.67
C PHE A 90 -1.21 -12.03 -10.87
N GLN A 91 -0.82 -12.87 -9.89
CA GLN A 91 -0.98 -14.32 -10.00
C GLN A 91 -2.46 -14.71 -9.98
N TRP A 92 -3.26 -14.12 -9.09
CA TRP A 92 -4.68 -14.41 -9.00
C TRP A 92 -5.43 -14.10 -10.30
N THR A 93 -5.19 -12.92 -10.88
CA THR A 93 -5.82 -12.53 -12.13
C THR A 93 -5.36 -13.37 -13.32
N LYS A 94 -4.15 -13.95 -13.27
CA LYS A 94 -3.64 -14.89 -14.25
C LYS A 94 -4.50 -16.15 -14.31
N TYR A 95 -4.82 -16.74 -13.16
CA TYR A 95 -5.65 -17.94 -13.09
C TYR A 95 -7.13 -17.64 -13.33
N LEU A 96 -7.64 -16.50 -12.87
CA LEU A 96 -9.06 -16.14 -12.97
C LEU A 96 -9.46 -15.60 -14.35
N ALA A 97 -8.59 -14.87 -15.04
CA ALA A 97 -8.94 -14.12 -16.24
C ALA A 97 -7.94 -14.26 -17.41
N GLY A 98 -6.84 -14.98 -17.22
CA GLY A 98 -5.85 -15.30 -18.24
C GLY A 98 -4.74 -14.26 -18.39
N LYS A 99 -3.81 -14.55 -19.31
CA LYS A 99 -2.54 -13.87 -19.51
C LYS A 99 -2.64 -12.37 -19.73
N THR A 100 -3.43 -11.95 -20.72
CA THR A 100 -3.52 -10.53 -21.09
C THR A 100 -4.04 -9.69 -19.94
N TYR A 101 -5.09 -10.17 -19.30
CA TYR A 101 -5.72 -9.50 -18.18
C TYR A 101 -4.75 -9.35 -17.00
N SER A 102 -4.08 -10.44 -16.61
CA SER A 102 -3.11 -10.42 -15.51
C SER A 102 -1.91 -9.55 -15.80
N TRP A 103 -1.46 -9.52 -17.07
CA TRP A 103 -0.33 -8.69 -17.45
C TRP A 103 -0.59 -7.21 -17.19
N PHE A 104 -1.74 -6.69 -17.65
CA PHE A 104 -2.11 -5.28 -17.41
C PHE A 104 -2.35 -5.02 -15.92
N THR A 105 -3.00 -5.94 -15.20
CA THR A 105 -3.20 -5.83 -13.76
C THR A 105 -1.87 -5.76 -13.02
N GLY A 106 -0.94 -6.69 -13.30
CA GLY A 106 0.38 -6.73 -12.70
C GLY A 106 1.22 -5.51 -13.04
N TRP A 107 1.17 -5.04 -14.30
CA TRP A 107 1.87 -3.85 -14.74
C TRP A 107 1.42 -2.59 -13.96
N ILE A 108 0.13 -2.35 -13.88
CA ILE A 108 -0.43 -1.22 -13.11
C ILE A 108 -0.06 -1.36 -11.63
N TYR A 109 -0.19 -2.57 -11.06
CA TYR A 109 0.08 -2.83 -9.65
C TYR A 109 1.57 -2.68 -9.30
N LEU A 110 2.48 -3.07 -10.21
CA LEU A 110 3.92 -2.89 -10.05
C LEU A 110 4.28 -1.40 -9.95
N PHE A 111 3.78 -0.59 -10.87
CA PHE A 111 4.02 0.86 -10.83
C PHE A 111 3.31 1.54 -9.65
N ALA A 112 2.15 1.05 -9.24
CA ALA A 112 1.50 1.50 -8.00
C ALA A 112 2.39 1.25 -6.79
N GLY A 113 2.99 0.06 -6.66
CA GLY A 113 3.95 -0.26 -5.62
C GLY A 113 5.20 0.62 -5.64
N ILE A 114 5.78 0.86 -6.83
CA ILE A 114 6.94 1.76 -7.01
C ILE A 114 6.62 3.18 -6.53
N LEU A 115 5.48 3.73 -6.92
CA LEU A 115 5.05 5.07 -6.48
C LEU A 115 4.73 5.10 -4.99
N THR A 116 4.20 4.01 -4.43
CA THR A 116 3.96 3.90 -2.98
C THR A 116 5.28 3.91 -2.20
N VAL A 117 6.30 3.15 -2.64
CA VAL A 117 7.65 3.23 -2.06
C VAL A 117 8.16 4.67 -2.07
N ALA A 118 8.07 5.35 -3.21
CA ALA A 118 8.50 6.74 -3.31
C ALA A 118 7.73 7.68 -2.37
N SER A 119 6.39 7.57 -2.31
CA SER A 119 5.58 8.45 -1.47
C SER A 119 5.85 8.26 0.02
N VAL A 120 6.03 7.02 0.47
CA VAL A 120 6.26 6.72 1.88
C VAL A 120 7.68 7.11 2.31
N CYS A 121 8.71 6.88 1.49
CA CYS A 121 10.04 7.42 1.77
C CYS A 121 10.03 8.96 1.89
N ALA A 122 9.22 9.64 1.09
CA ALA A 122 9.04 11.10 1.18
C ALA A 122 8.19 11.55 2.38
N THR A 123 7.55 10.64 3.10
CA THR A 123 6.84 10.94 4.35
C THR A 123 7.79 11.00 5.56
N LEU A 124 8.90 10.27 5.55
CA LEU A 124 9.85 10.21 6.65
C LEU A 124 10.35 11.59 7.14
N PRO A 125 10.62 12.56 6.26
CA PRO A 125 11.01 13.92 6.66
C PRO A 125 10.02 14.61 7.58
N PHE A 126 8.72 14.31 7.51
CA PHE A 126 7.70 14.93 8.37
C PHE A 126 7.81 14.53 9.85
N ALA A 127 8.49 13.43 10.15
CA ALA A 127 8.82 13.04 11.50
C ALA A 127 10.28 13.38 11.86
N LEU A 128 11.25 13.17 10.95
CA LEU A 128 12.67 13.37 11.24
C LEU A 128 13.08 14.84 11.36
N ILE A 129 12.59 15.73 10.47
CA ILE A 129 12.97 17.14 10.53
C ILE A 129 12.54 17.78 11.85
N PRO A 130 11.27 17.65 12.31
CA PRO A 130 10.87 18.16 13.62
C PRO A 130 11.67 17.51 14.76
N ALA A 131 11.90 16.19 14.74
CA ALA A 131 12.69 15.52 15.76
C ALA A 131 14.11 16.09 15.89
N PHE A 132 14.79 16.31 14.77
CA PHE A 132 16.14 16.91 14.77
C PHE A 132 16.12 18.39 15.18
N ASN A 133 15.09 19.13 14.80
CA ASN A 133 14.94 20.51 15.21
C ASN A 133 14.72 20.63 16.73
N ASN A 134 13.97 19.71 17.34
CA ASN A 134 13.84 19.59 18.78
C ASN A 134 15.17 19.27 19.49
N MET A 135 16.13 18.69 18.76
CA MET A 135 17.51 18.46 19.23
C MET A 135 18.47 19.62 18.90
N GLY A 136 17.98 20.71 18.29
CA GLY A 136 18.76 21.91 18.01
C GLY A 136 19.47 21.95 16.64
N TRP A 137 19.11 21.06 15.68
CA TRP A 137 19.77 21.01 14.36
C TRP A 137 19.34 22.12 13.38
N ASN A 138 18.20 22.78 13.60
CA ASN A 138 17.66 23.87 12.76
C ASN A 138 17.57 23.50 11.26
N LEU A 139 17.10 22.30 10.95
CA LEU A 139 16.91 21.84 9.58
C LEU A 139 15.69 22.52 8.96
N ALA A 140 15.88 23.20 7.82
CA ALA A 140 14.77 23.79 7.10
C ALA A 140 13.86 22.69 6.53
N ASN A 141 12.55 22.82 6.75
CA ASN A 141 11.56 21.94 6.16
C ASN A 141 11.21 22.40 4.73
N ASN A 142 12.11 22.13 3.81
CA ASN A 142 11.99 22.50 2.40
C ASN A 142 12.13 21.26 1.50
N HIS A 143 11.75 21.41 0.24
CA HIS A 143 11.78 20.32 -0.75
C HIS A 143 13.18 19.67 -0.92
N SER A 144 14.27 20.44 -0.74
CA SER A 144 15.63 19.90 -0.87
C SER A 144 15.97 18.93 0.27
N ASN A 145 15.69 19.30 1.52
CA ASN A 145 15.95 18.44 2.67
C ASN A 145 14.99 17.23 2.69
N GLN A 146 13.72 17.45 2.34
CA GLN A 146 12.74 16.36 2.19
C GLN A 146 13.20 15.34 1.15
N ARG A 147 13.63 15.79 -0.02
CA ARG A 147 14.16 14.95 -1.10
C ARG A 147 15.43 14.21 -0.67
N LEU A 148 16.36 14.88 -0.01
CA LEU A 148 17.59 14.24 0.47
C LEU A 148 17.31 13.10 1.42
N ILE A 149 16.48 13.33 2.45
CA ILE A 149 16.08 12.31 3.42
C ILE A 149 15.35 11.14 2.72
N ALA A 150 14.44 11.45 1.79
CA ALA A 150 13.71 10.43 1.04
C ALA A 150 14.64 9.54 0.20
N VAL A 151 15.63 10.14 -0.50
CA VAL A 151 16.63 9.38 -1.28
C VAL A 151 17.52 8.53 -0.41
N VAL A 152 18.01 9.08 0.70
CA VAL A 152 18.84 8.31 1.67
C VAL A 152 18.03 7.13 2.23
N THR A 153 16.77 7.35 2.58
CA THR A 153 15.84 6.29 3.03
C THR A 153 15.68 5.22 1.97
N LEU A 154 15.42 5.62 0.72
CA LEU A 154 15.26 4.70 -0.40
C LEU A 154 16.51 3.83 -0.62
N ILE A 155 17.70 4.41 -0.55
CA ILE A 155 18.97 3.67 -0.62
C ILE A 155 19.07 2.68 0.53
N ALA A 156 18.80 3.12 1.76
CA ALA A 156 18.89 2.27 2.95
C ALA A 156 17.96 1.05 2.85
N ILE A 157 16.68 1.25 2.52
CA ILE A 157 15.71 0.14 2.38
C ILE A 157 16.04 -0.78 1.20
N THR A 158 16.62 -0.23 0.10
CA THR A 158 17.09 -1.04 -1.04
C THR A 158 18.21 -1.97 -0.60
N VAL A 159 19.21 -1.43 0.08
CA VAL A 159 20.33 -2.21 0.62
C VAL A 159 19.84 -3.27 1.60
N MET A 160 18.96 -2.92 2.54
CA MET A 160 18.40 -3.88 3.50
C MET A 160 17.63 -5.03 2.83
N ASN A 161 16.86 -4.74 1.76
CA ASN A 161 16.16 -5.78 1.01
C ASN A 161 17.13 -6.74 0.28
N ILE A 162 18.31 -6.28 -0.12
CA ILE A 162 19.34 -7.14 -0.72
C ILE A 162 19.87 -8.17 0.31
N PHE A 163 20.04 -7.78 1.58
CA PHE A 163 20.57 -8.67 2.63
C PHE A 163 19.59 -9.76 3.09
N GLY A 164 18.35 -9.76 2.63
CA GLY A 164 17.46 -10.90 2.74
C GLY A 164 16.28 -10.73 3.68
N VAL A 165 15.29 -11.59 3.46
CA VAL A 165 13.97 -11.54 4.11
C VAL A 165 14.03 -11.71 5.64
N ARG A 166 15.04 -12.40 6.18
CA ARG A 166 15.16 -12.61 7.63
C ARG A 166 15.40 -11.29 8.36
N LEU A 167 16.30 -10.44 7.85
CA LEU A 167 16.55 -9.11 8.40
C LEU A 167 15.28 -8.25 8.30
N VAL A 168 14.66 -8.22 7.14
CA VAL A 168 13.39 -7.52 6.90
C VAL A 168 12.32 -7.99 7.88
N ALA A 169 12.16 -9.29 8.09
CA ALA A 169 11.16 -9.85 9.01
C ALA A 169 11.42 -9.43 10.47
N ILE A 170 12.67 -9.45 10.93
CA ILE A 170 13.03 -9.01 12.29
C ILE A 170 12.67 -7.53 12.48
N VAL A 171 13.08 -6.69 11.51
CA VAL A 171 12.81 -5.24 11.56
C VAL A 171 11.30 -4.97 11.52
N ASN A 172 10.55 -5.65 10.63
CA ASN A 172 9.09 -5.49 10.56
C ASN A 172 8.39 -5.96 11.85
N ASN A 173 8.76 -7.13 12.39
CA ASN A 173 8.14 -7.65 13.61
C ASN A 173 8.35 -6.70 14.79
N THR A 174 9.58 -6.20 14.93
CA THR A 174 9.94 -5.25 16.01
C THR A 174 9.24 -3.90 15.78
N GLY A 175 9.29 -3.39 14.54
CA GLY A 175 8.69 -2.11 14.18
C GLY A 175 7.20 -2.05 14.40
N VAL A 176 6.46 -3.11 14.03
CA VAL A 176 5.00 -3.20 14.27
C VAL A 176 4.65 -3.13 15.75
N VAL A 177 5.43 -3.82 16.60
CA VAL A 177 5.18 -3.78 18.05
C VAL A 177 5.39 -2.35 18.56
N PHE A 178 6.49 -1.68 18.16
CA PHE A 178 6.75 -0.29 18.54
C PHE A 178 5.73 0.69 17.96
N GLU A 179 5.29 0.50 16.72
CA GLU A 179 4.27 1.32 16.11
C GLU A 179 2.93 1.22 16.87
N ILE A 180 2.47 -0.01 17.12
CA ILE A 180 1.22 -0.26 17.86
C ILE A 180 1.29 0.32 19.28
N LEU A 181 2.36 0.00 20.00
CA LEU A 181 2.55 0.51 21.36
C LEU A 181 2.67 2.04 21.37
N GLY A 182 3.46 2.60 20.46
CA GLY A 182 3.62 4.05 20.36
C GLY A 182 2.31 4.77 20.10
N MET A 183 1.51 4.32 19.13
CA MET A 183 0.20 4.91 18.83
C MET A 183 -0.78 4.78 20.00
N VAL A 184 -0.86 3.61 20.66
CA VAL A 184 -1.78 3.38 21.78
C VAL A 184 -1.36 4.20 23.00
N VAL A 185 -0.07 4.19 23.37
CA VAL A 185 0.44 4.98 24.49
C VAL A 185 0.22 6.46 24.26
N PHE A 186 0.54 6.96 23.06
CA PHE A 186 0.33 8.36 22.71
C PHE A 186 -1.15 8.73 22.80
N ALA A 187 -2.04 7.91 22.22
CA ALA A 187 -3.47 8.16 22.25
C ALA A 187 -4.00 8.22 23.69
N PHE A 188 -3.51 7.35 24.56
CA PHE A 188 -3.88 7.31 25.97
C PHE A 188 -3.39 8.55 26.72
N VAL A 189 -2.15 8.97 26.48
CA VAL A 189 -1.58 10.19 27.10
C VAL A 189 -2.34 11.44 26.66
N ILE A 190 -2.65 11.58 25.37
CA ILE A 190 -3.46 12.72 24.88
C ILE A 190 -4.85 12.69 25.52
N ALA A 191 -5.53 11.56 25.49
CA ALA A 191 -6.90 11.46 26.00
C ALA A 191 -7.01 11.78 27.49
N LEU A 192 -6.00 11.45 28.29
CA LEU A 192 -6.02 11.67 29.75
C LEU A 192 -5.46 13.02 30.18
N PHE A 193 -4.41 13.50 29.54
CA PHE A 193 -3.59 14.60 30.07
C PHE A 193 -3.50 15.83 29.15
N HIS A 194 -3.71 15.67 27.86
CA HIS A 194 -3.47 16.72 26.86
C HIS A 194 -4.62 16.89 25.85
N HIS A 195 -5.87 16.55 26.25
CA HIS A 195 -7.03 16.85 25.41
C HIS A 195 -7.41 18.34 25.53
N HIS A 196 -7.49 19.01 24.38
CA HIS A 196 -7.90 20.40 24.27
C HIS A 196 -9.27 20.54 23.60
N GLN A 197 -9.66 19.53 22.82
CA GLN A 197 -10.95 19.50 22.15
C GLN A 197 -11.93 18.58 22.91
N SER A 198 -13.21 18.91 22.83
CA SER A 198 -14.27 18.03 23.34
C SER A 198 -14.37 16.73 22.53
N ALA A 199 -14.93 15.69 23.12
CA ALA A 199 -15.18 14.42 22.42
C ALA A 199 -16.03 14.61 21.14
N GLY A 200 -16.85 15.67 21.09
CA GLY A 200 -17.67 16.03 19.93
C GLY A 200 -16.90 16.66 18.76
N VAL A 201 -15.59 16.86 18.85
CA VAL A 201 -14.75 17.42 17.75
C VAL A 201 -14.97 16.73 16.42
N ILE A 202 -15.29 15.44 16.45
CA ILE A 202 -15.59 14.62 15.27
C ILE A 202 -16.86 15.02 14.49
N PHE A 203 -17.67 15.88 15.04
CA PHE A 203 -18.89 16.43 14.43
C PHE A 203 -18.75 17.90 14.03
N HIS A 204 -17.58 18.52 14.28
CA HIS A 204 -17.36 19.93 14.03
C HIS A 204 -16.48 20.18 12.81
N THR A 205 -16.96 21.03 11.91
CA THR A 205 -16.20 21.49 10.73
C THR A 205 -15.22 22.60 11.05
N SER A 206 -15.38 23.23 12.23
CA SER A 206 -14.51 24.32 12.72
C SER A 206 -14.32 25.49 11.74
N GLY A 207 -15.36 25.78 10.96
CA GLY A 207 -15.37 26.89 9.99
C GLY A 207 -15.05 26.47 8.55
N THR A 208 -14.75 25.20 8.29
CA THR A 208 -14.62 24.67 6.92
C THR A 208 -15.98 24.33 6.31
N SER A 209 -16.05 24.27 4.98
CA SER A 209 -17.28 23.93 4.26
C SER A 209 -17.44 22.42 4.11
N LEU A 210 -18.49 21.85 4.69
CA LEU A 210 -18.84 20.45 4.54
C LEU A 210 -19.84 20.27 3.38
N THR A 211 -19.35 19.73 2.30
CA THR A 211 -20.15 19.26 1.15
C THR A 211 -19.76 17.83 0.81
N THR A 212 -20.55 17.13 0.01
CA THR A 212 -20.17 15.80 -0.51
C THR A 212 -18.81 15.86 -1.22
N GLY A 213 -18.55 16.92 -2.00
CA GLY A 213 -17.29 17.08 -2.72
C GLY A 213 -16.09 17.26 -1.81
N THR A 214 -16.18 18.10 -0.78
CA THR A 214 -15.09 18.33 0.19
C THR A 214 -14.86 17.12 1.07
N PHE A 215 -15.90 16.40 1.48
CA PHE A 215 -15.76 15.16 2.25
C PHE A 215 -15.06 14.06 1.42
N LEU A 216 -15.43 13.91 0.14
CA LEU A 216 -14.77 12.97 -0.77
C LEU A 216 -13.27 13.28 -0.98
N VAL A 217 -12.87 14.56 -0.92
CA VAL A 217 -11.44 14.95 -0.91
C VAL A 217 -10.78 14.57 0.41
N ALA A 218 -11.42 14.87 1.52
CA ALA A 218 -10.90 14.53 2.86
C ALA A 218 -10.68 13.02 3.02
N MET A 219 -11.46 12.19 2.33
CA MET A 219 -11.28 10.73 2.30
C MET A 219 -9.93 10.28 1.74
N PHE A 220 -9.22 11.11 0.96
CA PHE A 220 -7.93 10.70 0.37
C PHE A 220 -6.90 10.30 1.42
N MET A 221 -6.90 10.88 2.61
CA MET A 221 -6.06 10.45 3.71
C MET A 221 -6.33 8.99 4.08
N SER A 222 -7.57 8.63 4.37
CA SER A 222 -7.95 7.26 4.73
C SER A 222 -7.77 6.27 3.59
N LEU A 223 -8.04 6.69 2.34
CA LEU A 223 -7.84 5.89 1.14
C LEU A 223 -6.35 5.59 0.89
N TYR A 224 -5.46 6.52 1.21
CA TYR A 224 -4.01 6.32 1.10
C TYR A 224 -3.47 5.39 2.18
N VAL A 225 -4.09 5.34 3.35
CA VAL A 225 -3.62 4.51 4.45
C VAL A 225 -4.04 3.04 4.28
N ILE A 226 -5.35 2.79 4.08
CA ILE A 226 -5.90 1.42 4.21
C ILE A 226 -5.85 0.68 2.87
N TYR A 227 -4.64 0.24 2.46
CA TYR A 227 -4.40 -0.68 1.35
C TYR A 227 -3.08 -1.44 1.54
N GLY A 228 -2.76 -2.39 0.67
CA GLY A 228 -1.52 -3.17 0.72
C GLY A 228 -1.58 -4.37 1.66
N PHE A 229 -2.74 -4.69 2.22
CA PHE A 229 -2.96 -5.86 3.08
C PHE A 229 -2.70 -7.20 2.36
N ASP A 230 -2.73 -7.23 1.04
CA ASP A 230 -2.37 -8.40 0.22
C ASP A 230 -0.86 -8.72 0.23
N THR A 231 -0.05 -7.87 0.85
CA THR A 231 1.40 -8.13 1.08
C THR A 231 1.63 -9.47 1.78
N ALA A 232 0.75 -9.87 2.72
CA ALA A 232 0.79 -11.19 3.32
C ALA A 232 0.76 -12.33 2.28
N SER A 233 0.06 -12.12 1.18
CA SER A 233 -0.05 -13.08 0.08
C SER A 233 1.09 -12.93 -0.93
N THR A 234 1.59 -11.72 -1.14
CA THR A 234 2.76 -11.48 -1.99
C THR A 234 3.99 -12.23 -1.47
N LEU A 235 4.07 -12.43 -0.15
CA LEU A 235 5.12 -13.17 0.56
C LEU A 235 4.76 -14.64 0.84
N ALA A 236 3.76 -15.21 0.17
CA ALA A 236 3.27 -16.56 0.44
C ALA A 236 4.37 -17.64 0.33
N GLU A 237 5.30 -17.52 -0.63
CA GLU A 237 6.39 -18.47 -0.80
C GLU A 237 7.45 -18.41 0.33
N GLU A 238 7.49 -17.33 1.09
CA GLU A 238 8.36 -17.16 2.25
C GLU A 238 7.64 -17.47 3.57
N THR A 239 6.32 -17.68 3.54
CA THR A 239 5.44 -17.92 4.69
C THR A 239 5.21 -19.42 4.89
N LYS A 240 5.22 -19.88 6.14
CA LYS A 240 4.86 -21.25 6.53
C LYS A 240 3.34 -21.40 6.56
N ASP A 241 2.81 -22.50 6.04
CA ASP A 241 1.37 -22.77 5.85
C ASP A 241 0.63 -21.55 5.28
N PRO A 242 1.05 -21.05 4.08
CA PRO A 242 0.55 -19.79 3.54
C PRO A 242 -0.97 -19.82 3.27
N ARG A 243 -1.53 -20.99 2.95
CA ARG A 243 -2.97 -21.14 2.69
C ARG A 243 -3.85 -20.81 3.90
N ARG A 244 -3.30 -20.87 5.12
CA ARG A 244 -4.00 -20.51 6.37
C ARG A 244 -3.48 -19.22 6.99
N ALA A 245 -2.18 -18.96 6.88
CA ALA A 245 -1.55 -17.78 7.49
C ALA A 245 -1.90 -16.49 6.72
N ALA A 246 -1.80 -16.49 5.39
CA ALA A 246 -2.02 -15.31 4.58
C ALA A 246 -3.47 -14.76 4.69
N PRO A 247 -4.55 -15.56 4.59
CA PRO A 247 -5.91 -15.07 4.77
C PRO A 247 -6.15 -14.38 6.10
N LYS A 248 -5.63 -14.97 7.18
CA LYS A 248 -5.74 -14.40 8.53
C LYS A 248 -4.99 -13.08 8.65
N ALA A 249 -3.78 -13.03 8.09
CA ALA A 249 -2.95 -11.83 8.11
C ALA A 249 -3.58 -10.68 7.31
N VAL A 250 -4.14 -10.96 6.13
CA VAL A 250 -4.87 -10.01 5.29
C VAL A 250 -6.02 -9.35 6.07
N ILE A 251 -6.89 -10.15 6.70
CA ILE A 251 -8.05 -9.63 7.43
C ILE A 251 -7.60 -8.92 8.71
N ALA A 252 -6.69 -9.54 9.47
CA ALA A 252 -6.22 -8.99 10.75
C ALA A 252 -5.49 -7.66 10.59
N SER A 253 -4.73 -7.46 9.49
CA SER A 253 -4.04 -6.20 9.22
C SER A 253 -5.00 -5.04 8.95
N VAL A 254 -6.09 -5.27 8.21
CA VAL A 254 -7.13 -4.25 7.98
C VAL A 254 -7.86 -3.91 9.28
N ILE A 255 -8.27 -4.92 10.06
CA ILE A 255 -8.97 -4.70 11.34
C ILE A 255 -8.04 -4.01 12.34
N GLY A 256 -6.79 -4.46 12.45
CA GLY A 256 -5.79 -3.85 13.32
C GLY A 256 -5.53 -2.39 12.96
N ALA A 257 -5.36 -2.10 11.68
CA ALA A 257 -5.19 -0.74 11.20
C ALA A 257 -6.42 0.14 11.50
N PHE A 258 -7.62 -0.38 11.26
CA PHE A 258 -8.86 0.32 11.58
C PHE A 258 -8.94 0.70 13.05
N VAL A 259 -8.72 -0.25 13.96
CA VAL A 259 -8.87 -0.01 15.40
C VAL A 259 -7.76 0.90 15.91
N ILE A 260 -6.51 0.53 15.69
CA ILE A 260 -5.36 1.23 16.27
C ILE A 260 -5.17 2.60 15.62
N GLY A 261 -5.27 2.68 14.29
CA GLY A 261 -5.18 3.92 13.55
C GLY A 261 -6.37 4.86 13.85
N GLY A 262 -7.58 4.33 14.04
CA GLY A 262 -8.74 5.12 14.43
C GLY A 262 -8.60 5.75 15.83
N ILE A 263 -8.10 4.99 16.80
CA ILE A 263 -7.79 5.49 18.16
C ILE A 263 -6.73 6.59 18.07
N PHE A 264 -5.66 6.37 17.31
CA PHE A 264 -4.59 7.35 17.13
C PHE A 264 -5.09 8.61 16.41
N LEU A 265 -5.87 8.47 15.35
CA LEU A 265 -6.45 9.60 14.61
C LEU A 265 -7.38 10.45 15.48
N TYR A 266 -8.19 9.79 16.29
CA TYR A 266 -9.07 10.48 17.24
C TYR A 266 -8.28 11.24 18.30
N ALA A 267 -7.24 10.63 18.86
CA ALA A 267 -6.35 11.28 19.81
C ALA A 267 -5.66 12.52 19.21
N MET A 268 -5.21 12.43 17.95
CA MET A 268 -4.67 13.59 17.24
C MET A 268 -5.66 14.75 17.18
N LEU A 269 -6.95 14.49 16.90
CA LEU A 269 -7.97 15.54 16.90
C LEU A 269 -8.21 16.12 18.29
N LEU A 270 -8.27 15.28 19.33
CA LEU A 270 -8.43 15.74 20.72
C LEU A 270 -7.26 16.61 21.19
N GLY A 271 -6.05 16.33 20.71
CA GLY A 271 -4.83 17.03 21.08
C GLY A 271 -4.61 18.37 20.39
N ILE A 272 -5.48 18.85 19.50
CA ILE A 272 -5.31 20.15 18.83
C ILE A 272 -5.67 21.29 19.77
N PRO A 273 -4.71 22.15 20.21
CA PRO A 273 -5.01 23.23 21.12
C PRO A 273 -5.91 24.33 20.52
N ASP A 274 -5.63 24.73 19.29
CA ASP A 274 -6.40 25.70 18.53
C ASP A 274 -6.74 25.15 17.14
N MET A 275 -7.99 24.74 16.99
CA MET A 275 -8.48 24.14 15.75
C MET A 275 -8.46 25.11 14.57
N LYS A 276 -8.78 26.40 14.79
CA LYS A 276 -8.80 27.40 13.72
C LYS A 276 -7.38 27.66 13.20
N LYS A 277 -6.42 27.80 14.11
CA LYS A 277 -5.00 27.93 13.78
C LYS A 277 -4.47 26.71 13.04
N ALA A 278 -4.75 25.52 13.55
CA ALA A 278 -4.33 24.27 12.93
C ALA A 278 -4.85 24.10 11.48
N ILE A 279 -6.10 24.50 11.23
CA ILE A 279 -6.68 24.49 9.88
C ILE A 279 -6.02 25.54 8.99
N ALA A 280 -5.84 26.78 9.48
CA ALA A 280 -5.28 27.87 8.70
C ALA A 280 -3.82 27.63 8.30
N GLU A 281 -3.03 27.02 9.19
CA GLU A 281 -1.60 26.72 8.98
C GLU A 281 -1.35 25.32 8.39
N GLY A 282 -2.40 24.50 8.24
CA GLY A 282 -2.27 23.13 7.69
C GLY A 282 -1.46 22.19 8.58
N TRP A 283 -1.77 22.15 9.88
CA TRP A 283 -1.04 21.32 10.84
C TRP A 283 -1.13 19.84 10.49
N GLY A 284 0.01 19.18 10.55
CA GLY A 284 0.14 17.73 10.59
C GLY A 284 0.36 17.22 12.02
N PRO A 285 0.52 15.89 12.19
CA PRO A 285 0.70 15.28 13.50
C PRO A 285 1.91 15.81 14.28
N ALA A 286 3.03 16.13 13.60
CA ALA A 286 4.23 16.64 14.28
C ALA A 286 3.96 17.94 15.04
N GLN A 287 3.26 18.91 14.42
CA GLN A 287 2.91 20.18 15.08
C GLN A 287 1.98 19.96 16.28
N ILE A 288 1.05 18.98 16.19
CA ILE A 288 0.16 18.64 17.31
C ILE A 288 0.97 18.05 18.45
N ILE A 289 1.95 17.19 18.17
CA ILE A 289 2.84 16.59 19.18
C ILE A 289 3.67 17.68 19.85
N ASP A 290 4.32 18.55 19.08
CA ASP A 290 5.16 19.64 19.59
C ASP A 290 4.37 20.66 20.41
N ALA A 291 3.09 20.90 20.06
CA ALA A 291 2.23 21.81 20.82
C ALA A 291 1.78 21.24 22.18
N ASN A 292 1.82 19.93 22.37
CA ASN A 292 1.35 19.29 23.59
C ASN A 292 2.49 18.86 24.54
N PHE A 293 3.69 18.64 24.01
CA PHE A 293 4.78 18.03 24.77
C PHE A 293 6.04 18.87 24.68
N GLY A 294 6.87 18.79 25.70
CA GLY A 294 8.22 19.38 25.66
C GLY A 294 9.13 18.64 24.67
N ASN A 295 10.19 19.33 24.23
CA ASN A 295 11.10 18.85 23.17
C ASN A 295 11.60 17.41 23.36
N ALA A 296 11.90 17.00 24.61
CA ALA A 296 12.43 15.65 24.87
C ALA A 296 11.39 14.55 24.53
N PHE A 297 10.15 14.69 24.99
CA PHE A 297 9.10 13.71 24.72
C PHE A 297 8.72 13.74 23.23
N SER A 298 8.51 14.93 22.65
CA SER A 298 8.23 15.10 21.23
C SER A 298 9.30 14.43 20.37
N THR A 299 10.58 14.62 20.69
CA THR A 299 11.69 13.98 19.96
C THR A 299 11.60 12.46 20.01
N VAL A 300 11.46 11.88 21.22
CA VAL A 300 11.39 10.42 21.36
C VAL A 300 10.20 9.86 20.57
N PHE A 301 9.04 10.49 20.70
CA PHE A 301 7.85 10.02 19.98
C PHE A 301 7.98 10.16 18.45
N LEU A 302 8.49 11.28 17.96
CA LEU A 302 8.75 11.50 16.54
C LEU A 302 9.78 10.53 15.97
N LEU A 303 10.81 10.14 16.75
CA LEU A 303 11.76 9.10 16.36
C LEU A 303 11.11 7.71 16.29
N VAL A 304 10.19 7.37 17.21
CA VAL A 304 9.41 6.14 17.14
C VAL A 304 8.55 6.12 15.87
N VAL A 305 7.89 7.23 15.55
CA VAL A 305 7.12 7.36 14.30
C VAL A 305 8.04 7.29 13.08
N ALA A 306 9.20 7.94 13.10
CA ALA A 306 10.17 7.84 12.01
C ALA A 306 10.64 6.40 11.79
N ALA A 307 10.85 5.63 12.85
CA ALA A 307 11.15 4.21 12.76
C ALA A 307 9.97 3.41 12.15
N ALA A 308 8.73 3.71 12.54
CA ALA A 308 7.53 3.08 11.94
C ALA A 308 7.41 3.39 10.45
N ILE A 309 7.62 4.65 10.03
CA ILE A 309 7.64 5.05 8.61
C ILE A 309 8.74 4.30 7.85
N PHE A 310 9.94 4.17 8.43
CA PHE A 310 11.04 3.43 7.81
C PHE A 310 10.69 1.94 7.63
N VAL A 311 10.06 1.33 8.62
CA VAL A 311 9.57 -0.07 8.56
C VAL A 311 8.48 -0.22 7.50
N CYS A 312 7.57 0.74 7.38
CA CYS A 312 6.57 0.80 6.32
C CYS A 312 7.24 0.86 4.93
N CYS A 313 8.22 1.75 4.72
CA CYS A 313 9.00 1.81 3.47
C CYS A 313 9.62 0.45 3.13
N LEU A 314 10.19 -0.23 4.13
CA LEU A 314 10.83 -1.53 3.96
C LEU A 314 9.83 -2.61 3.56
N ALA A 315 8.65 -2.67 4.20
CA ALA A 315 7.59 -3.61 3.91
C ALA A 315 7.02 -3.42 2.49
N ILE A 316 6.75 -2.18 2.10
CA ILE A 316 6.22 -1.83 0.77
C ILE A 316 7.24 -2.22 -0.32
N MET A 317 8.51 -1.87 -0.12
CA MET A 317 9.57 -2.23 -1.06
C MET A 317 9.73 -3.75 -1.18
N THR A 318 9.70 -4.48 -0.06
CA THR A 318 9.75 -5.94 -0.05
C THR A 318 8.61 -6.55 -0.89
N SER A 319 7.38 -6.10 -0.69
CA SER A 319 6.21 -6.55 -1.45
C SER A 319 6.37 -6.25 -2.95
N THR A 320 6.78 -5.03 -3.30
CA THR A 320 6.97 -4.61 -4.70
C THR A 320 8.06 -5.42 -5.41
N ILE A 321 9.16 -5.75 -4.70
CA ILE A 321 10.23 -6.61 -5.21
C ILE A 321 9.70 -8.02 -5.50
N ARG A 322 8.87 -8.61 -4.61
CA ARG A 322 8.30 -9.95 -4.81
C ARG A 322 7.30 -9.99 -5.94
N LEU A 323 6.52 -8.93 -6.13
CA LEU A 323 5.66 -8.78 -7.31
C LEU A 323 6.51 -8.71 -8.60
N CYS A 324 7.56 -7.88 -8.62
CA CYS A 324 8.50 -7.78 -9.73
C CYS A 324 9.14 -9.15 -10.05
N PHE A 325 9.63 -9.87 -9.04
CA PHE A 325 10.18 -11.22 -9.16
C PHE A 325 9.14 -12.20 -9.72
N GLY A 326 7.92 -12.23 -9.20
CA GLY A 326 6.85 -13.10 -9.67
C GLY A 326 6.51 -12.86 -11.14
N MET A 327 6.39 -11.58 -11.55
CA MET A 327 6.18 -11.21 -12.94
C MET A 327 7.39 -11.59 -13.84
N ALA A 328 8.62 -11.37 -13.36
CA ALA A 328 9.83 -11.70 -14.10
C ALA A 328 10.02 -13.22 -14.25
N ARG A 329 9.63 -14.02 -13.24
CA ARG A 329 9.64 -15.47 -13.30
C ARG A 329 8.73 -16.02 -14.41
N ASP A 330 7.61 -15.36 -14.65
CA ASP A 330 6.69 -15.67 -15.76
C ASP A 330 7.11 -15.03 -17.10
N ASP A 331 8.33 -14.47 -17.18
CA ASP A 331 8.90 -13.80 -18.35
C ASP A 331 8.05 -12.64 -18.90
N THR A 332 7.38 -11.90 -18.01
CA THR A 332 6.41 -10.84 -18.36
C THR A 332 7.01 -9.43 -18.36
N LEU A 333 8.20 -9.22 -17.82
CA LEU A 333 8.85 -7.89 -17.72
C LEU A 333 10.02 -7.73 -18.68
N PRO A 334 10.39 -6.48 -19.03
CA PRO A 334 11.67 -6.22 -19.65
C PRO A 334 12.81 -6.68 -18.74
N GLY A 335 13.81 -7.35 -19.30
CA GLY A 335 14.93 -7.86 -18.51
C GLY A 335 14.60 -9.00 -17.52
N SER A 336 13.48 -9.70 -17.69
CA SER A 336 13.05 -10.83 -16.85
C SER A 336 14.18 -11.84 -16.57
N LYS A 337 15.07 -12.07 -17.55
CA LYS A 337 16.24 -12.97 -17.39
C LYS A 337 17.11 -12.60 -16.17
N TYR A 338 17.26 -11.30 -15.88
CA TYR A 338 18.04 -10.82 -14.74
C TYR A 338 17.16 -10.68 -13.50
N LEU A 339 15.98 -10.07 -13.64
CA LEU A 339 15.08 -9.80 -12.52
C LEU A 339 14.63 -11.04 -11.75
N ARG A 340 14.52 -12.20 -12.42
CA ARG A 340 14.16 -13.48 -11.79
C ARG A 340 15.32 -14.21 -11.11
N GLN A 341 16.57 -13.71 -11.23
CA GLN A 341 17.71 -14.37 -10.62
C GLN A 341 17.72 -14.18 -9.11
N VAL A 342 17.69 -15.27 -8.38
CA VAL A 342 17.84 -15.31 -6.92
C VAL A 342 19.32 -15.57 -6.58
N ASN A 343 19.90 -14.69 -5.76
CA ASN A 343 21.27 -14.87 -5.29
C ASN A 343 21.33 -16.12 -4.37
N PRO A 344 22.21 -17.11 -4.64
CA PRO A 344 22.23 -18.37 -3.90
C PRO A 344 22.64 -18.20 -2.43
N ASN A 345 23.41 -17.17 -2.08
CA ASN A 345 23.87 -16.91 -0.70
C ASN A 345 22.85 -16.09 0.11
N LEU A 346 22.21 -15.13 -0.53
CA LEU A 346 21.28 -14.19 0.11
C LEU A 346 19.83 -14.65 0.02
N HIS A 347 19.51 -15.57 -0.89
CA HIS A 347 18.15 -16.02 -1.22
C HIS A 347 17.20 -14.87 -1.58
N THR A 348 17.73 -13.83 -2.25
CA THR A 348 16.99 -12.63 -2.65
C THR A 348 17.19 -12.31 -4.13
N PRO A 349 16.20 -11.75 -4.83
CA PRO A 349 16.31 -11.30 -6.21
C PRO A 349 16.97 -9.91 -6.26
N VAL A 350 18.30 -9.87 -6.18
CA VAL A 350 19.11 -8.63 -6.05
C VAL A 350 18.82 -7.64 -7.18
N TRP A 351 18.71 -8.12 -8.43
CA TRP A 351 18.41 -7.26 -9.57
C TRP A 351 17.02 -6.62 -9.49
N SER A 352 16.03 -7.35 -8.96
CA SER A 352 14.71 -6.78 -8.68
C SER A 352 14.76 -5.71 -7.59
N CYS A 353 15.59 -5.91 -6.53
CA CYS A 353 15.79 -4.88 -5.50
C CYS A 353 16.35 -3.58 -6.11
N ILE A 354 17.40 -3.69 -6.93
CA ILE A 354 18.03 -2.53 -7.57
C ILE A 354 17.06 -1.85 -8.54
N ALA A 355 16.36 -2.62 -9.38
CA ALA A 355 15.42 -2.09 -10.35
C ALA A 355 14.28 -1.29 -9.68
N ILE A 356 13.69 -1.84 -8.62
CA ILE A 356 12.63 -1.13 -7.86
C ILE A 356 13.19 0.12 -7.19
N GLY A 357 14.39 0.07 -6.58
CA GLY A 357 15.04 1.24 -5.99
C GLY A 357 15.28 2.36 -7.00
N VAL A 358 15.81 2.02 -8.18
CA VAL A 358 16.05 3.00 -9.25
C VAL A 358 14.74 3.59 -9.78
N LEU A 359 13.74 2.77 -10.02
CA LEU A 359 12.44 3.25 -10.52
C LEU A 359 11.72 4.12 -9.48
N ALA A 360 11.80 3.78 -8.20
CA ALA A 360 11.22 4.58 -7.11
C ALA A 360 11.95 5.92 -6.88
N ALA A 361 13.19 6.07 -7.37
CA ALA A 361 13.91 7.35 -7.33
C ALA A 361 13.46 8.35 -8.40
N ILE A 362 12.81 7.90 -9.49
CA ILE A 362 12.40 8.77 -10.60
C ILE A 362 11.53 9.96 -10.16
N PRO A 363 10.49 9.78 -9.29
CA PRO A 363 9.67 10.90 -8.82
C PRO A 363 10.45 11.98 -8.05
N TYR A 364 11.66 11.68 -7.59
CA TYR A 364 12.50 12.66 -6.86
C TYR A 364 13.35 13.54 -7.79
N ILE A 365 13.46 13.21 -9.08
CA ILE A 365 14.14 14.08 -10.08
C ILE A 365 13.44 15.43 -10.12
N GLN A 366 12.09 15.39 -10.08
CA GLN A 366 11.24 16.59 -9.96
C GLN A 366 10.23 16.38 -8.84
N PHE A 367 10.67 16.64 -7.61
CA PHE A 367 9.87 16.36 -6.43
C PHE A 367 8.75 17.41 -6.24
N ALA A 368 7.53 16.98 -6.46
CA ALA A 368 6.30 17.79 -6.34
C ALA A 368 5.61 17.69 -4.96
N GLY A 369 6.28 17.05 -4.00
CA GLY A 369 5.71 16.81 -2.66
C GLY A 369 5.04 15.43 -2.53
N VAL A 370 4.83 15.02 -1.29
CA VAL A 370 4.30 13.68 -0.92
C VAL A 370 2.88 13.48 -1.45
N ALA A 371 2.01 14.47 -1.30
CA ALA A 371 0.58 14.35 -1.63
C ALA A 371 0.36 13.99 -3.11
N VAL A 372 1.14 14.55 -4.03
CA VAL A 372 1.04 14.28 -5.48
C VAL A 372 1.34 12.80 -5.78
N ILE A 373 2.46 12.30 -5.22
CA ILE A 373 2.89 10.90 -5.43
C ILE A 373 1.92 9.96 -4.75
N ALA A 374 1.47 10.29 -3.53
CA ALA A 374 0.55 9.49 -2.73
C ALA A 374 -0.82 9.30 -3.43
N ILE A 375 -1.41 10.39 -3.97
CA ILE A 375 -2.70 10.31 -4.68
C ILE A 375 -2.57 9.46 -5.95
N ALA A 376 -1.47 9.63 -6.72
CA ALA A 376 -1.23 8.83 -7.89
C ALA A 376 -1.06 7.34 -7.56
N ALA A 377 -0.25 7.02 -6.55
CA ALA A 377 -0.06 5.66 -6.04
C ALA A 377 -1.37 5.01 -5.61
N THR A 378 -2.15 5.73 -4.79
CA THR A 378 -3.45 5.26 -4.29
C THR A 378 -4.42 4.95 -5.41
N GLY A 379 -4.57 5.85 -6.38
CA GLY A 379 -5.46 5.63 -7.52
C GLY A 379 -5.09 4.40 -8.34
N MET A 380 -3.80 4.13 -8.52
CA MET A 380 -3.32 2.95 -9.22
C MET A 380 -3.52 1.65 -8.43
N ILE A 381 -3.35 1.68 -7.10
CA ILE A 381 -3.69 0.55 -6.22
C ILE A 381 -5.18 0.22 -6.34
N TYR A 382 -6.05 1.23 -6.18
CA TYR A 382 -7.50 1.03 -6.28
C TYR A 382 -7.93 0.53 -7.65
N LEU A 383 -7.31 1.02 -8.73
CA LEU A 383 -7.53 0.48 -10.08
C LEU A 383 -7.14 -0.99 -10.16
N SER A 384 -5.97 -1.37 -9.66
CA SER A 384 -5.49 -2.76 -9.67
C SER A 384 -6.42 -3.67 -8.86
N TYR A 385 -6.87 -3.19 -7.69
CA TYR A 385 -7.81 -3.93 -6.84
C TYR A 385 -9.19 -4.07 -7.51
N LEU A 386 -9.69 -3.02 -8.17
CA LEU A 386 -10.93 -3.08 -8.93
C LEU A 386 -10.85 -4.11 -10.07
N ILE A 387 -9.77 -4.07 -10.85
CA ILE A 387 -9.52 -5.02 -11.94
C ILE A 387 -9.46 -6.46 -11.37
N GLY A 388 -8.75 -6.68 -10.26
CA GLY A 388 -8.70 -7.97 -9.58
C GLY A 388 -10.07 -8.46 -9.11
N ASN A 389 -10.90 -7.58 -8.52
CA ASN A 389 -12.26 -7.91 -8.09
C ASN A 389 -13.19 -8.22 -9.28
N LEU A 390 -13.02 -7.55 -10.42
CA LEU A 390 -13.76 -7.87 -11.65
C LEU A 390 -13.37 -9.25 -12.20
N ALA A 391 -12.09 -9.62 -12.13
CA ALA A 391 -11.64 -10.96 -12.48
C ALA A 391 -12.25 -12.03 -11.57
N LEU A 392 -12.29 -11.78 -10.25
CA LEU A 392 -12.91 -12.65 -9.27
C LEU A 392 -14.42 -12.79 -9.53
N PHE A 393 -15.11 -11.69 -9.81
CA PHE A 393 -16.54 -11.68 -10.13
C PHE A 393 -16.85 -12.55 -11.36
N ARG A 394 -16.09 -12.34 -12.44
CA ARG A 394 -16.21 -13.17 -13.65
C ARG A 394 -16.03 -14.66 -13.36
N ALA A 395 -15.01 -15.00 -12.56
CA ALA A 395 -14.73 -16.37 -12.17
C ALA A 395 -15.87 -16.98 -11.35
N ARG A 396 -16.44 -16.22 -10.40
CA ARG A 396 -17.60 -16.67 -9.60
C ARG A 396 -18.83 -16.96 -10.46
N LEU A 397 -19.12 -16.12 -11.47
CA LEU A 397 -20.20 -16.36 -12.42
C LEU A 397 -19.98 -17.65 -13.25
N ARG A 398 -18.73 -18.15 -13.34
CA ARG A 398 -18.34 -19.40 -14.00
C ARG A 398 -18.20 -20.58 -13.03
N GLY A 399 -18.68 -20.41 -11.80
CA GLY A 399 -18.72 -21.48 -10.80
C GLY A 399 -17.44 -21.65 -9.99
N TRP A 400 -16.52 -20.66 -9.98
CA TRP A 400 -15.39 -20.66 -9.07
C TRP A 400 -15.84 -20.26 -7.64
N PRO A 401 -15.29 -20.84 -6.56
CA PRO A 401 -14.28 -21.90 -6.52
C PRO A 401 -14.89 -23.30 -6.71
N ARG A 402 -14.18 -24.18 -7.43
CA ARG A 402 -14.60 -25.58 -7.60
C ARG A 402 -13.99 -26.52 -6.56
N THR A 403 -12.93 -26.05 -5.88
CA THR A 403 -12.23 -26.77 -4.81
C THR A 403 -12.46 -26.10 -3.47
N ARG A 404 -12.22 -26.81 -2.38
CA ARG A 404 -12.28 -26.22 -1.03
C ARG A 404 -10.90 -25.74 -0.60
N ALA A 405 -10.81 -24.48 -0.16
CA ALA A 405 -9.65 -23.91 0.49
C ALA A 405 -9.89 -23.81 2.02
N PRO A 406 -8.82 -23.67 2.83
CA PRO A 406 -8.94 -23.47 4.28
C PRO A 406 -9.75 -22.23 4.68
N PHE A 407 -9.75 -21.20 3.85
CA PHE A 407 -10.62 -20.02 4.00
C PHE A 407 -11.51 -19.89 2.76
N SER A 408 -12.81 -19.74 2.98
CA SER A 408 -13.80 -19.55 1.91
C SER A 408 -14.98 -18.72 2.43
N LEU A 409 -15.46 -17.82 1.58
CA LEU A 409 -16.65 -16.99 1.84
C LEU A 409 -17.96 -17.74 1.57
N GLY A 410 -17.91 -18.88 0.90
CA GLY A 410 -19.09 -19.68 0.55
C GLY A 410 -20.19 -18.86 -0.14
N LYS A 411 -21.42 -18.93 0.35
CA LYS A 411 -22.58 -18.19 -0.20
C LYS A 411 -22.43 -16.66 -0.13
N TRP A 412 -21.58 -16.12 0.74
CA TRP A 412 -21.34 -14.70 0.87
C TRP A 412 -20.30 -14.16 -0.13
N GLY A 413 -19.59 -15.05 -0.83
CA GLY A 413 -18.54 -14.65 -1.75
C GLY A 413 -19.01 -13.70 -2.85
N LEU A 414 -20.14 -13.99 -3.50
CA LEU A 414 -20.68 -13.15 -4.57
C LEU A 414 -21.19 -11.79 -4.06
N PRO A 415 -22.02 -11.70 -3.01
CA PRO A 415 -22.43 -10.41 -2.43
C PRO A 415 -21.27 -9.53 -1.99
N VAL A 416 -20.29 -10.10 -1.27
CA VAL A 416 -19.09 -9.36 -0.83
C VAL A 416 -18.30 -8.83 -2.03
N ASN A 417 -18.13 -9.63 -3.07
CA ASN A 417 -17.40 -9.22 -4.26
C ASN A 417 -18.12 -8.10 -5.05
N ILE A 418 -19.46 -8.14 -5.16
CA ILE A 418 -20.25 -7.06 -5.76
C ILE A 418 -20.05 -5.74 -4.98
N LEU A 419 -20.13 -5.79 -3.66
CA LEU A 419 -19.92 -4.62 -2.80
C LEU A 419 -18.48 -4.11 -2.91
N ALA A 420 -17.48 -5.00 -3.00
CA ALA A 420 -16.08 -4.62 -3.20
C ALA A 420 -15.85 -3.92 -4.56
N ILE A 421 -16.53 -4.36 -5.62
CA ILE A 421 -16.49 -3.70 -6.94
C ILE A 421 -17.16 -2.32 -6.88
N ALA A 422 -18.34 -2.22 -6.27
CA ALA A 422 -19.05 -0.96 -6.11
C ALA A 422 -18.21 0.04 -5.31
N TRP A 423 -17.59 -0.40 -4.21
CA TRP A 423 -16.66 0.38 -3.40
C TRP A 423 -15.45 0.84 -4.21
N GLY A 424 -14.69 -0.09 -4.79
CA GLY A 424 -13.48 0.22 -5.56
C GLY A 424 -13.75 1.12 -6.76
N GLY A 425 -14.86 0.88 -7.47
CA GLY A 425 -15.31 1.69 -8.60
C GLY A 425 -15.67 3.11 -8.20
N SER A 426 -16.45 3.29 -7.13
CA SER A 426 -16.84 4.62 -6.62
C SER A 426 -15.63 5.42 -6.13
N MET A 427 -14.67 4.78 -5.44
CA MET A 427 -13.47 5.45 -4.96
C MET A 427 -12.49 5.78 -6.12
N LEU A 428 -12.40 4.92 -7.13
CA LEU A 428 -11.61 5.24 -8.31
C LEU A 428 -12.22 6.45 -9.07
N ILE A 429 -13.54 6.50 -9.23
CA ILE A 429 -14.23 7.68 -9.80
C ILE A 429 -13.93 8.91 -8.96
N ASN A 430 -13.98 8.80 -7.63
CA ASN A 430 -13.63 9.91 -6.73
C ASN A 430 -12.21 10.44 -6.99
N MET A 431 -11.23 9.56 -7.19
CA MET A 431 -9.83 9.95 -7.45
C MET A 431 -9.60 10.50 -8.85
N LEU A 432 -10.36 10.03 -9.83
CA LEU A 432 -10.29 10.49 -11.22
C LEU A 432 -11.10 11.76 -11.47
N TRP A 433 -11.98 12.17 -10.55
CA TRP A 433 -12.84 13.33 -10.74
C TRP A 433 -12.03 14.63 -10.78
N PRO A 434 -12.13 15.45 -11.85
CA PRO A 434 -11.37 16.69 -11.97
C PRO A 434 -11.80 17.71 -10.91
N ARG A 435 -10.89 18.06 -10.02
CA ARG A 435 -11.07 19.11 -8.99
C ARG A 435 -9.70 19.61 -8.51
N ALA A 436 -9.64 20.79 -7.93
CA ALA A 436 -8.40 21.40 -7.46
C ALA A 436 -7.58 20.47 -6.54
N ALA A 437 -8.25 19.74 -5.64
CA ALA A 437 -7.61 18.82 -4.72
C ALA A 437 -7.04 17.54 -5.38
N THR A 438 -7.56 17.12 -6.54
CA THR A 438 -7.00 16.00 -7.31
C THR A 438 -5.91 16.43 -8.26
N ASN A 439 -5.73 17.73 -8.42
CA ASN A 439 -4.65 18.34 -9.19
C ASN A 439 -3.80 19.26 -8.29
N PRO A 440 -3.12 18.71 -7.29
CA PRO A 440 -2.26 19.49 -6.39
C PRO A 440 -0.95 19.89 -7.09
N ARG A 441 -1.03 20.39 -8.33
CA ARG A 441 0.15 20.94 -9.00
C ARG A 441 0.45 22.27 -8.34
N PRO A 442 1.58 22.43 -7.64
CA PRO A 442 2.00 23.74 -7.17
C PRO A 442 2.09 24.66 -8.38
N LYS A 443 1.69 25.91 -8.24
CA LYS A 443 1.89 26.96 -9.26
C LYS A 443 3.37 27.10 -9.68
N GLU A 444 4.28 26.46 -8.97
CA GLU A 444 5.72 26.51 -9.05
C GLU A 444 6.37 25.18 -9.48
N LEU A 445 5.63 24.22 -10.07
CA LEU A 445 6.30 23.06 -10.67
C LEU A 445 7.28 23.54 -11.75
N PRO A 446 8.58 23.15 -11.68
CA PRO A 446 9.55 23.50 -12.70
C PRO A 446 9.01 23.13 -14.08
N GLY A 447 9.20 23.99 -15.06
CA GLY A 447 8.54 24.02 -16.37
C GLY A 447 8.51 22.76 -17.24
N THR A 448 9.13 21.66 -16.80
CA THR A 448 9.17 20.39 -17.52
C THR A 448 7.93 19.50 -17.32
N LEU A 449 7.13 19.73 -16.24
CA LEU A 449 5.82 19.10 -16.10
C LEU A 449 4.67 20.09 -16.41
N ASN A 450 4.97 21.32 -16.76
CA ASN A 450 4.02 22.25 -17.34
C ASN A 450 3.89 21.89 -18.83
N PHE A 451 2.89 21.08 -19.14
CA PHE A 451 2.55 20.82 -20.54
C PHE A 451 2.09 22.13 -21.19
N HIS A 452 2.55 22.39 -22.42
CA HIS A 452 2.07 23.53 -23.23
C HIS A 452 0.53 23.51 -23.45
N TRP A 453 -0.11 22.39 -23.13
CA TRP A 453 -1.56 22.24 -23.14
C TRP A 453 -2.15 22.58 -21.79
N HIS A 454 -2.63 23.81 -21.61
CA HIS A 454 -3.26 24.28 -20.37
C HIS A 454 -4.36 23.36 -19.86
N TRP A 455 -5.10 22.70 -20.76
CA TRP A 455 -6.11 21.70 -20.41
C TRP A 455 -5.53 20.53 -19.60
N LEU A 456 -4.37 19.99 -20.02
CA LEU A 456 -3.75 18.85 -19.32
C LEU A 456 -3.26 19.23 -17.92
N ASN A 457 -2.88 20.50 -17.72
CA ASN A 457 -2.45 21.00 -16.42
C ASN A 457 -3.61 21.13 -15.41
N SER A 458 -4.84 21.20 -15.87
CA SER A 458 -6.04 21.25 -15.01
C SER A 458 -6.59 19.86 -14.63
N GLN A 459 -6.06 18.78 -15.24
CA GLN A 459 -6.54 17.43 -14.97
C GLN A 459 -5.86 16.80 -13.76
N PRO A 460 -6.52 15.81 -13.12
CA PRO A 460 -5.89 15.06 -12.03
C PRO A 460 -4.55 14.46 -12.43
N VAL A 461 -3.55 14.52 -11.54
CA VAL A 461 -2.21 13.96 -11.79
C VAL A 461 -2.30 12.46 -12.13
N LEU A 462 -3.25 11.75 -11.53
CA LEU A 462 -3.50 10.34 -11.81
C LEU A 462 -3.75 10.06 -13.30
N TRP A 463 -4.40 10.95 -14.04
CA TRP A 463 -4.64 10.76 -15.47
C TRP A 463 -3.33 10.74 -16.28
N SER A 464 -2.44 11.68 -16.00
CA SER A 464 -1.14 11.74 -16.68
C SER A 464 -0.28 10.52 -16.38
N VAL A 465 -0.23 10.11 -15.11
CA VAL A 465 0.52 8.94 -14.66
C VAL A 465 -0.03 7.66 -15.27
N LEU A 466 -1.34 7.45 -15.23
CA LEU A 466 -1.99 6.29 -15.84
C LEU A 466 -1.80 6.26 -17.36
N ALA A 467 -1.94 7.41 -18.03
CA ALA A 467 -1.74 7.49 -19.49
C ALA A 467 -0.32 7.04 -19.89
N VAL A 468 0.70 7.56 -19.22
CA VAL A 468 2.10 7.18 -19.49
C VAL A 468 2.30 5.67 -19.25
N ILE A 469 1.85 5.15 -18.12
CA ILE A 469 2.05 3.74 -17.73
C ILE A 469 1.29 2.81 -18.70
N LEU A 470 0.06 3.17 -19.07
CA LEU A 470 -0.75 2.36 -19.99
C LEU A 470 -0.24 2.41 -21.43
N ILE A 471 0.26 3.58 -21.91
CA ILE A 471 0.85 3.70 -23.24
C ILE A 471 2.14 2.88 -23.32
N VAL A 472 3.07 3.08 -22.37
CA VAL A 472 4.33 2.31 -22.33
C VAL A 472 4.06 0.82 -22.18
N GLY A 473 3.16 0.45 -21.27
CA GLY A 473 2.76 -0.94 -21.06
C GLY A 473 2.10 -1.54 -22.30
N GLY A 474 1.14 -0.83 -22.91
CA GLY A 474 0.45 -1.27 -24.12
C GLY A 474 1.38 -1.50 -25.30
N LEU A 475 2.34 -0.59 -25.51
CA LEU A 475 3.39 -0.76 -26.53
C LEU A 475 4.25 -1.99 -26.25
N TYR A 476 4.75 -2.14 -25.03
CA TYR A 476 5.56 -3.31 -24.65
C TYR A 476 4.78 -4.62 -24.75
N TYR A 477 3.51 -4.63 -24.30
CA TYR A 477 2.66 -5.80 -24.43
C TYR A 477 2.44 -6.16 -25.91
N GLY A 478 2.06 -5.21 -26.74
CA GLY A 478 1.78 -5.44 -28.16
C GLY A 478 2.99 -5.92 -28.96
N LEU A 479 4.15 -5.33 -28.70
CA LEU A 479 5.38 -5.63 -29.45
C LEU A 479 6.10 -6.90 -28.96
N VAL A 480 6.02 -7.21 -27.65
CA VAL A 480 6.87 -8.26 -27.05
C VAL A 480 6.06 -9.35 -26.38
N GLN A 481 5.09 -8.98 -25.54
CA GLN A 481 4.44 -9.95 -24.65
C GLN A 481 3.31 -10.74 -25.29
N ARG A 482 2.64 -10.17 -26.28
CA ARG A 482 1.48 -10.81 -26.93
C ARG A 482 1.78 -12.21 -27.47
N THR A 483 2.98 -12.40 -28.04
CA THR A 483 3.40 -13.64 -28.69
C THR A 483 3.99 -14.68 -27.74
N LYS A 484 4.39 -14.30 -26.50
CA LYS A 484 4.96 -15.24 -25.54
C LYS A 484 3.92 -16.19 -24.98
N PRO A 485 4.26 -17.46 -24.66
CA PRO A 485 3.34 -18.39 -24.01
C PRO A 485 3.01 -17.93 -22.59
N ALA A 486 1.83 -18.32 -22.11
CA ALA A 486 1.44 -18.09 -20.71
C ALA A 486 1.90 -19.26 -19.84
N HIS A 487 2.41 -18.94 -18.64
CA HIS A 487 2.62 -19.95 -17.60
C HIS A 487 1.31 -20.13 -16.82
N LEU A 488 0.51 -21.16 -17.19
CA LEU A 488 -0.85 -21.39 -16.66
C LEU A 488 -1.00 -22.80 -16.05
N GLN A 489 0.02 -23.27 -15.34
CA GLN A 489 -0.10 -24.52 -14.60
C GLN A 489 -0.77 -24.25 -13.24
N ALA A 490 -1.85 -24.97 -12.94
CA ALA A 490 -2.52 -24.95 -11.64
C ALA A 490 -3.22 -26.29 -11.38
N PRO A 491 -3.55 -26.61 -10.12
CA PRO A 491 -4.34 -27.79 -9.78
C PRO A 491 -5.69 -27.79 -10.49
N GLU A 492 -6.25 -28.99 -10.69
CA GLU A 492 -7.58 -29.16 -11.26
C GLU A 492 -8.65 -28.39 -10.43
N GLY A 493 -9.55 -27.70 -11.13
CA GLY A 493 -10.60 -26.90 -10.50
C GLY A 493 -10.19 -25.50 -10.04
N GLU A 494 -8.90 -25.15 -10.09
CA GLU A 494 -8.43 -23.78 -9.73
C GLU A 494 -8.48 -22.80 -10.90
N ILE A 495 -8.56 -23.28 -12.16
CA ILE A 495 -8.76 -22.44 -13.34
C ILE A 495 -10.22 -22.57 -13.80
N PRO A 496 -11.01 -21.47 -13.82
CA PRO A 496 -12.45 -21.53 -14.13
C PRO A 496 -12.78 -22.15 -15.49
N ASP A 497 -11.95 -21.94 -16.49
CA ASP A 497 -12.17 -22.33 -17.89
C ASP A 497 -11.27 -23.48 -18.38
N ALA A 498 -10.50 -24.12 -17.50
CA ALA A 498 -9.68 -25.25 -17.90
C ALA A 498 -10.58 -26.43 -18.33
N PRO A 499 -10.40 -27.02 -19.54
CA PRO A 499 -11.07 -28.26 -19.88
C PRO A 499 -10.72 -29.31 -18.84
N ALA A 500 -11.71 -30.12 -18.44
CA ALA A 500 -11.45 -31.28 -17.58
C ALA A 500 -10.37 -32.14 -18.26
N VAL A 501 -9.21 -32.31 -17.58
CA VAL A 501 -8.18 -33.23 -18.06
C VAL A 501 -8.80 -34.62 -17.98
N PRO A 502 -8.84 -35.41 -19.07
CA PRO A 502 -9.30 -36.77 -18.99
C PRO A 502 -8.50 -37.49 -17.92
N ALA A 503 -9.18 -38.18 -17.01
CA ALA A 503 -8.52 -39.05 -16.03
C ALA A 503 -7.65 -40.04 -16.78
N ALA A 504 -6.32 -40.00 -16.53
CA ALA A 504 -5.34 -40.94 -17.04
C ALA A 504 -5.37 -42.23 -16.22
#